data_a1966da7cd557f448bd7ed08797b0fc0
#
_entry.id   a1966da7cd557f448bd7ed08797b0fc0
#
_cell.length_a   1.000
_cell.length_b   1.000
_cell.length_c   1.000
_cell.angle_alpha   90.00
_cell.angle_beta   90.00
_cell.angle_gamma   90.00
#
_symmetry.space_group_name_H-M   'P 1'
#
loop_
_entity.id
_entity.type
_entity.pdbx_description
1 polymer ?
#
loop_
_entity_poly.entity_id
_entity_poly.type
_entity_poly.pdbx_seq_one_letter_code
_entity_poly.pdbx_strand_id
1 'polypeptide(L)'
;MTHEQDFQTILTGRRSVKLFDTEVKIPREEMNEMIRKATLAPSSINMQPWRFVVVDTPEGKDTLRPLVQFNSRQNDTSAAMVVIFDDMLNYEHAEEIYGAAVEKGYMPQEVKDDLVGKFVAMYEGLDQQSMNDVVKVDSSLAAMQFMLVAREHGYETNPIGGFNREDIAADLGLDPERYVPVMIIAIGKAAEEGRPTSRLDVERIVQYR
;
A
#
# COMPACT_ATOMS: atom_id res chain seq x y z
N MET A 1 14.55 -21.73 -1.44
CA MET A 1 15.84 -21.05 -1.16
C MET A 1 15.57 -19.57 -1.35
N THR A 2 15.38 -18.84 -0.25
CA THR A 2 15.30 -17.39 -0.25
C THR A 2 16.67 -16.85 -0.67
N HIS A 3 16.77 -16.28 -1.86
CA HIS A 3 17.92 -15.47 -2.22
C HIS A 3 17.85 -14.22 -1.34
N GLU A 4 18.67 -14.20 -0.31
CA GLU A 4 18.87 -13.01 0.53
C GLU A 4 19.51 -11.93 -0.35
N GLN A 5 18.66 -11.12 -1.01
CA GLN A 5 19.15 -9.96 -1.75
C GLN A 5 19.48 -8.86 -0.74
N ASP A 6 20.66 -8.27 -0.85
CA ASP A 6 20.99 -7.12 -0.01
C ASP A 6 20.08 -5.90 -0.34
N PHE A 7 19.87 -5.03 0.64
CA PHE A 7 18.97 -3.89 0.51
C PHE A 7 19.33 -2.97 -0.67
N GLN A 8 20.62 -2.82 -0.97
CA GLN A 8 21.07 -1.99 -2.10
C GLN A 8 20.58 -2.57 -3.43
N THR A 9 20.68 -3.87 -3.62
CA THR A 9 20.20 -4.59 -4.81
C THR A 9 18.67 -4.47 -4.95
N ILE A 10 17.93 -4.60 -3.86
CA ILE A 10 16.48 -4.42 -3.83
C ILE A 10 16.12 -2.99 -4.26
N LEU A 11 16.71 -2.00 -3.62
CA LEU A 11 16.41 -0.59 -3.82
C LEU A 11 16.72 -0.11 -5.25
N THR A 12 17.94 -0.40 -5.74
CA THR A 12 18.41 0.08 -7.04
C THR A 12 17.89 -0.74 -8.22
N GLY A 13 17.53 -2.00 -7.97
CA GLY A 13 17.04 -2.92 -8.99
C GLY A 13 15.54 -2.86 -9.26
N ARG A 14 14.72 -2.25 -8.36
CA ARG A 14 13.26 -2.18 -8.54
C ARG A 14 12.88 -1.45 -9.83
N ARG A 15 12.04 -2.08 -10.62
CA ARG A 15 11.47 -1.50 -11.86
C ARG A 15 9.95 -1.67 -11.87
N SER A 16 9.28 -0.88 -12.70
CA SER A 16 7.85 -1.07 -12.99
C SER A 16 7.72 -2.08 -14.13
N VAL A 17 7.24 -3.28 -13.81
CA VAL A 17 7.06 -4.40 -14.75
C VAL A 17 5.63 -4.41 -15.26
N LYS A 18 5.43 -4.55 -16.58
CA LYS A 18 4.11 -4.49 -17.22
C LYS A 18 3.59 -5.82 -17.75
N LEU A 19 4.43 -6.84 -17.78
CA LEU A 19 4.07 -8.18 -18.19
C LEU A 19 4.60 -9.19 -17.16
N PHE A 20 3.70 -10.02 -16.68
CA PHE A 20 4.00 -11.02 -15.67
C PHE A 20 3.78 -12.44 -16.22
N ASP A 21 4.40 -13.42 -15.57
CA ASP A 21 4.19 -14.83 -15.82
C ASP A 21 2.85 -15.28 -15.23
N THR A 22 1.93 -15.66 -16.10
CA THR A 22 0.54 -16.04 -15.75
C THR A 22 0.44 -17.35 -14.98
N GLU A 23 1.47 -18.20 -15.04
CA GLU A 23 1.50 -19.48 -14.33
C GLU A 23 1.83 -19.30 -12.83
N VAL A 24 2.36 -18.14 -12.46
CA VAL A 24 2.75 -17.86 -11.09
C VAL A 24 1.54 -17.45 -10.25
N LYS A 25 1.38 -18.12 -9.11
CA LYS A 25 0.44 -17.75 -8.05
C LYS A 25 1.22 -17.41 -6.78
N ILE A 26 0.73 -16.44 -6.03
CA ILE A 26 1.31 -16.07 -4.74
C ILE A 26 0.46 -16.71 -3.65
N PRO A 27 1.03 -17.59 -2.80
CA PRO A 27 0.29 -18.15 -1.68
C PRO A 27 -0.24 -17.04 -0.77
N ARG A 28 -1.45 -17.21 -0.24
CA ARG A 28 -2.08 -16.21 0.64
C ARG A 28 -1.24 -15.90 1.88
N GLU A 29 -0.56 -16.91 2.44
CA GLU A 29 0.33 -16.74 3.58
C GLU A 29 1.53 -15.85 3.25
N GLU A 30 2.14 -16.04 2.07
CA GLU A 30 3.25 -15.21 1.60
C GLU A 30 2.79 -13.77 1.30
N MET A 31 1.63 -13.59 0.69
CA MET A 31 1.03 -12.27 0.48
C MET A 31 0.78 -11.56 1.82
N ASN A 32 0.24 -12.26 2.80
CA ASN A 32 0.00 -11.73 4.14
C ASN A 32 1.31 -11.37 4.86
N GLU A 33 2.38 -12.14 4.64
CA GLU A 33 3.70 -11.81 5.19
C GLU A 33 4.25 -10.51 4.56
N MET A 34 4.16 -10.39 3.23
CA MET A 34 4.58 -9.17 2.54
C MET A 34 3.79 -7.94 3.00
N ILE A 35 2.48 -8.06 3.16
CA ILE A 35 1.63 -6.97 3.67
C ILE A 35 2.00 -6.64 5.11
N ARG A 36 2.21 -7.62 5.99
CA ARG A 36 2.64 -7.39 7.38
C ARG A 36 3.96 -6.64 7.45
N LYS A 37 4.94 -6.97 6.61
CA LYS A 37 6.20 -6.21 6.51
C LYS A 37 5.95 -4.79 5.97
N ALA A 38 5.04 -4.63 5.01
CA ALA A 38 4.67 -3.32 4.47
C ALA A 38 4.05 -2.40 5.52
N THR A 39 3.23 -2.94 6.41
CA THR A 39 2.57 -2.17 7.49
C THR A 39 3.51 -1.79 8.64
N LEU A 40 4.80 -2.11 8.57
CA LEU A 40 5.83 -1.52 9.43
C LEU A 40 6.24 -0.10 8.97
N ALA A 41 5.70 0.39 7.88
CA ALA A 41 5.85 1.78 7.46
C ALA A 41 5.31 2.72 8.56
N PRO A 42 5.91 3.91 8.73
CA PRO A 42 5.37 4.90 9.65
C PRO A 42 4.05 5.48 9.14
N SER A 43 3.21 5.91 10.05
CA SER A 43 2.02 6.70 9.76
C SER A 43 1.86 7.83 10.77
N SER A 44 1.10 8.86 10.42
CA SER A 44 0.81 9.99 11.30
C SER A 44 0.19 9.47 12.58
N ILE A 45 0.83 9.78 13.73
CA ILE A 45 0.46 9.28 15.06
C ILE A 45 0.09 7.80 15.11
N ASN A 46 0.70 6.99 14.24
CA ASN A 46 0.49 5.53 14.13
C ASN A 46 -0.97 5.11 13.86
N MET A 47 -1.76 5.92 13.16
CA MET A 47 -3.18 5.62 12.87
C MET A 47 -3.42 4.58 11.78
N GLN A 48 -2.39 4.17 11.03
CA GLN A 48 -2.41 3.02 10.12
C GLN A 48 -3.65 2.99 9.19
N PRO A 49 -3.86 4.05 8.37
CA PRO A 49 -5.08 4.23 7.59
C PRO A 49 -5.21 3.25 6.42
N TRP A 50 -4.15 2.58 6.04
CA TRP A 50 -4.09 1.70 4.89
C TRP A 50 -5.01 0.49 4.99
N ARG A 51 -5.73 0.20 3.90
CA ARG A 51 -6.49 -1.04 3.71
C ARG A 51 -6.05 -1.66 2.38
N PHE A 52 -5.75 -2.95 2.41
CA PHE A 52 -5.30 -3.70 1.25
C PHE A 52 -6.40 -4.63 0.77
N VAL A 53 -6.82 -4.50 -0.49
CA VAL A 53 -7.68 -5.46 -1.16
C VAL A 53 -6.86 -6.23 -2.18
N VAL A 54 -6.67 -7.53 -1.95
CA VAL A 54 -5.89 -8.40 -2.83
C VAL A 54 -6.84 -9.08 -3.79
N VAL A 55 -6.70 -8.78 -5.08
CA VAL A 55 -7.50 -9.35 -6.17
C VAL A 55 -6.63 -10.35 -6.93
N ASP A 56 -6.78 -11.64 -6.62
CA ASP A 56 -5.99 -12.75 -7.12
C ASP A 56 -6.83 -13.84 -7.83
N THR A 57 -8.17 -13.69 -7.85
CA THR A 57 -9.06 -14.60 -8.54
C THR A 57 -9.43 -14.10 -9.93
N PRO A 58 -9.78 -14.99 -10.88
CA PRO A 58 -10.28 -14.58 -12.20
C PRO A 58 -11.47 -13.63 -12.12
N GLU A 59 -12.45 -13.93 -11.28
CA GLU A 59 -13.68 -13.13 -11.12
C GLU A 59 -13.38 -11.74 -10.59
N GLY A 60 -12.46 -11.62 -9.62
CA GLY A 60 -12.02 -10.33 -9.10
C GLY A 60 -11.27 -9.51 -10.14
N LYS A 61 -10.44 -10.16 -10.96
CA LYS A 61 -9.73 -9.50 -12.06
C LYS A 61 -10.67 -9.05 -13.18
N ASP A 62 -11.73 -9.82 -13.47
CA ASP A 62 -12.78 -9.42 -14.40
C ASP A 62 -13.53 -8.18 -13.90
N THR A 63 -13.78 -8.09 -12.59
CA THR A 63 -14.36 -6.89 -11.95
C THR A 63 -13.41 -5.68 -12.09
N LEU A 64 -12.10 -5.85 -11.86
CA LEU A 64 -11.13 -4.76 -11.99
C LEU A 64 -10.87 -4.32 -13.43
N ARG A 65 -11.00 -5.22 -14.40
CA ARG A 65 -10.57 -5.00 -15.77
C ARG A 65 -11.13 -3.71 -16.42
N PRO A 66 -12.44 -3.38 -16.32
CA PRO A 66 -12.98 -2.13 -16.84
C PRO A 66 -12.47 -0.89 -16.08
N LEU A 67 -12.05 -1.03 -14.82
CA LEU A 67 -11.64 0.07 -13.97
C LEU A 67 -10.18 0.48 -14.16
N VAL A 68 -9.31 -0.42 -14.63
CA VAL A 68 -7.86 -0.17 -14.73
C VAL A 68 -7.42 0.52 -16.03
N GLN A 69 -8.34 0.94 -16.87
CA GLN A 69 -8.10 1.72 -18.09
C GLN A 69 -7.02 1.07 -18.99
N PHE A 70 -5.88 1.77 -19.20
CA PHE A 70 -4.78 1.30 -20.05
C PHE A 70 -3.89 0.22 -19.38
N ASN A 71 -4.25 -0.26 -18.19
CA ASN A 71 -3.46 -1.21 -17.41
C ASN A 71 -4.05 -2.62 -17.42
N SER A 72 -4.91 -2.96 -18.38
CA SER A 72 -5.51 -4.29 -18.52
C SER A 72 -4.46 -5.39 -18.68
N ARG A 73 -3.34 -5.13 -19.34
CA ARG A 73 -2.25 -6.09 -19.48
C ARG A 73 -1.68 -6.52 -18.12
N GLN A 74 -1.49 -5.57 -17.21
CA GLN A 74 -1.03 -5.86 -15.84
C GLN A 74 -2.09 -6.64 -15.06
N ASN A 75 -3.36 -6.26 -15.19
CA ASN A 75 -4.47 -6.98 -14.57
C ASN A 75 -4.54 -8.43 -15.04
N ASP A 76 -4.44 -8.66 -16.34
CA ASP A 76 -4.63 -9.97 -16.96
C ASP A 76 -3.45 -10.92 -16.68
N THR A 77 -2.23 -10.40 -16.49
CA THR A 77 -1.01 -11.23 -16.39
C THR A 77 -0.41 -11.32 -15.00
N SER A 78 -0.66 -10.35 -14.10
CA SER A 78 -0.08 -10.39 -12.75
C SER A 78 -0.62 -11.56 -11.92
N ALA A 79 0.12 -11.99 -10.91
CA ALA A 79 -0.37 -12.97 -9.95
C ALA A 79 -1.51 -12.38 -9.10
N ALA A 80 -1.40 -11.10 -8.72
CA ALA A 80 -2.46 -10.36 -8.03
C ALA A 80 -2.41 -8.86 -8.37
N MET A 81 -3.55 -8.20 -8.19
CA MET A 81 -3.70 -6.74 -8.13
C MET A 81 -3.98 -6.35 -6.68
N VAL A 82 -3.08 -5.63 -6.05
CA VAL A 82 -3.24 -5.15 -4.68
C VAL A 82 -3.74 -3.72 -4.73
N VAL A 83 -5.01 -3.52 -4.41
CA VAL A 83 -5.64 -2.19 -4.35
C VAL A 83 -5.47 -1.63 -2.93
N ILE A 84 -4.88 -0.47 -2.82
CA ILE A 84 -4.64 0.21 -1.55
C ILE A 84 -5.65 1.34 -1.41
N PHE A 85 -6.36 1.32 -0.30
CA PHE A 85 -7.32 2.35 0.10
C PHE A 85 -6.85 3.03 1.38
N ASP A 86 -7.26 4.28 1.53
CA ASP A 86 -7.24 5.02 2.78
C ASP A 86 -8.57 4.84 3.50
N ASP A 87 -8.50 4.52 4.79
CA ASP A 87 -9.66 4.57 5.70
C ASP A 87 -9.76 5.99 6.29
N MET A 88 -10.74 6.75 5.84
CA MET A 88 -10.96 8.13 6.28
C MET A 88 -11.42 8.24 7.74
N LEU A 89 -11.86 7.11 8.34
CA LEU A 89 -12.23 6.99 9.74
C LEU A 89 -11.20 6.14 10.53
N ASN A 90 -9.94 6.18 10.12
CA ASN A 90 -8.86 5.38 10.72
C ASN A 90 -8.70 5.59 12.23
N TYR A 91 -9.04 6.75 12.74
CA TYR A 91 -8.98 7.10 14.17
C TYR A 91 -9.94 6.26 15.04
N GLU A 92 -10.96 5.62 14.48
CA GLU A 92 -11.82 4.67 15.21
C GLU A 92 -11.04 3.46 15.73
N HIS A 93 -9.87 3.16 15.16
CA HIS A 93 -8.97 2.09 15.61
C HIS A 93 -7.95 2.53 16.66
N ALA A 94 -7.95 3.80 17.08
CA ALA A 94 -6.97 4.35 18.01
C ALA A 94 -6.89 3.56 19.33
N GLU A 95 -8.03 3.20 19.91
CA GLU A 95 -8.09 2.41 21.15
C GLU A 95 -7.43 1.03 20.99
N GLU A 96 -7.68 0.35 19.87
CA GLU A 96 -7.07 -0.96 19.58
C GLU A 96 -5.55 -0.82 19.40
N ILE A 97 -5.11 0.14 18.57
CA ILE A 97 -3.69 0.36 18.24
C ILE A 97 -2.88 0.69 19.50
N TYR A 98 -3.36 1.65 20.27
CA TYR A 98 -2.65 2.10 21.47
C TYR A 98 -2.80 1.11 22.64
N GLY A 99 -3.94 0.40 22.72
CA GLY A 99 -4.14 -0.71 23.68
C GLY A 99 -3.13 -1.82 23.45
N ALA A 100 -2.94 -2.22 22.19
CA ALA A 100 -1.92 -3.22 21.84
C ALA A 100 -0.48 -2.77 22.18
N ALA A 101 -0.20 -1.45 22.10
CA ALA A 101 1.10 -0.91 22.50
C ALA A 101 1.31 -1.02 24.03
N VAL A 102 0.28 -0.79 24.82
CA VAL A 102 0.33 -0.97 26.30
C VAL A 102 0.53 -2.44 26.64
N GLU A 103 -0.25 -3.34 26.06
CA GLU A 103 -0.13 -4.80 26.29
C GLU A 103 1.28 -5.34 25.99
N LYS A 104 1.92 -4.79 24.97
CA LYS A 104 3.30 -5.15 24.59
C LYS A 104 4.38 -4.43 25.41
N GLY A 105 3.99 -3.55 26.32
CA GLY A 105 4.94 -2.77 27.14
C GLY A 105 5.67 -1.66 26.38
N TYR A 106 5.16 -1.24 25.21
CA TYR A 106 5.75 -0.16 24.41
C TYR A 106 5.34 1.22 24.91
N MET A 107 4.28 1.28 25.71
CA MET A 107 3.70 2.51 26.23
C MET A 107 3.05 2.27 27.59
N PRO A 108 3.21 3.16 28.59
CA PRO A 108 2.43 3.12 29.83
C PRO A 108 0.95 3.43 29.58
N GLN A 109 0.06 2.82 30.37
CA GLN A 109 -1.39 3.05 30.29
C GLN A 109 -1.76 4.54 30.41
N GLU A 110 -1.15 5.25 31.37
CA GLU A 110 -1.39 6.69 31.60
C GLU A 110 -1.10 7.55 30.36
N VAL A 111 -0.06 7.17 29.59
CA VAL A 111 0.28 7.86 28.34
C VAL A 111 -0.77 7.60 27.26
N LYS A 112 -1.23 6.35 27.13
CA LYS A 112 -2.33 6.00 26.23
C LYS A 112 -3.58 6.84 26.56
N ASP A 113 -3.99 6.86 27.82
CA ASP A 113 -5.21 7.55 28.27
C ASP A 113 -5.17 9.06 27.98
N ASP A 114 -3.98 9.67 28.08
CA ASP A 114 -3.78 11.09 27.75
C ASP A 114 -3.79 11.35 26.22
N LEU A 115 -3.23 10.46 25.42
CA LEU A 115 -3.01 10.68 23.99
C LEU A 115 -4.22 10.33 23.11
N VAL A 116 -4.88 9.20 23.38
CA VAL A 116 -5.93 8.68 22.48
C VAL A 116 -7.06 9.67 22.31
N GLY A 117 -7.60 10.20 23.41
CA GLY A 117 -8.68 11.18 23.34
C GLY A 117 -8.31 12.45 22.58
N LYS A 118 -7.07 12.93 22.74
CA LYS A 118 -6.55 14.12 22.03
C LYS A 118 -6.42 13.86 20.54
N PHE A 119 -5.89 12.69 20.17
CA PHE A 119 -5.66 12.32 18.76
C PHE A 119 -6.97 12.06 18.01
N VAL A 120 -7.90 11.36 18.64
CA VAL A 120 -9.24 11.14 18.08
C VAL A 120 -9.93 12.48 17.83
N ALA A 121 -10.00 13.36 18.84
CA ALA A 121 -10.62 14.68 18.69
C ALA A 121 -9.95 15.55 17.61
N MET A 122 -8.61 15.45 17.49
CA MET A 122 -7.87 16.16 16.44
C MET A 122 -8.26 15.66 15.04
N TYR A 123 -8.36 14.34 14.86
CA TYR A 123 -8.71 13.75 13.56
C TYR A 123 -10.18 13.97 13.20
N GLU A 124 -11.11 13.84 14.16
CA GLU A 124 -12.52 14.18 13.97
C GLU A 124 -12.73 15.65 13.56
N GLY A 125 -11.84 16.53 13.98
CA GLY A 125 -11.87 17.95 13.62
C GLY A 125 -11.28 18.27 12.24
N LEU A 126 -10.67 17.32 11.54
CA LEU A 126 -10.15 17.54 10.20
C LEU A 126 -11.28 17.59 9.16
N ASP A 127 -11.19 18.52 8.23
CA ASP A 127 -12.04 18.45 7.04
C ASP A 127 -11.61 17.28 6.13
N GLN A 128 -12.50 16.91 5.21
CA GLN A 128 -12.28 15.77 4.32
C GLN A 128 -10.98 15.88 3.51
N GLN A 129 -10.64 17.08 3.04
CA GLN A 129 -9.41 17.28 2.24
C GLN A 129 -8.16 17.12 3.12
N SER A 130 -8.15 17.72 4.29
CA SER A 130 -7.04 17.62 5.24
C SER A 130 -6.82 16.17 5.70
N MET A 131 -7.89 15.43 6.01
CA MET A 131 -7.80 14.01 6.32
C MET A 131 -7.22 13.23 5.15
N ASN A 132 -7.76 13.41 3.95
CA ASN A 132 -7.29 12.71 2.75
C ASN A 132 -5.80 12.98 2.46
N ASP A 133 -5.32 14.20 2.70
CA ASP A 133 -3.90 14.55 2.49
C ASP A 133 -2.98 13.80 3.48
N VAL A 134 -3.38 13.69 4.74
CA VAL A 134 -2.63 12.93 5.76
C VAL A 134 -2.60 11.44 5.42
N VAL A 135 -3.76 10.80 5.28
CA VAL A 135 -3.87 9.35 5.11
C VAL A 135 -3.24 8.87 3.81
N LYS A 136 -3.28 9.69 2.75
CA LYS A 136 -2.66 9.38 1.46
C LYS A 136 -1.13 9.34 1.54
N VAL A 137 -0.51 10.20 2.33
CA VAL A 137 0.94 10.14 2.60
C VAL A 137 1.27 8.82 3.30
N ASP A 138 0.53 8.49 4.35
CA ASP A 138 0.75 7.28 5.15
C ASP A 138 0.63 6.01 4.30
N SER A 139 -0.46 5.86 3.56
CA SER A 139 -0.67 4.69 2.70
C SER A 139 0.32 4.63 1.53
N SER A 140 0.81 5.76 1.04
CA SER A 140 1.87 5.78 0.03
C SER A 140 3.21 5.29 0.57
N LEU A 141 3.52 5.54 1.84
CA LEU A 141 4.70 4.98 2.51
C LEU A 141 4.59 3.45 2.62
N ALA A 142 3.44 2.93 3.06
CA ALA A 142 3.19 1.48 3.11
C ALA A 142 3.23 0.84 1.71
N ALA A 143 2.70 1.51 0.69
CA ALA A 143 2.75 1.06 -0.70
C ALA A 143 4.18 0.93 -1.23
N MET A 144 5.03 1.93 -0.96
CA MET A 144 6.44 1.85 -1.36
C MET A 144 7.17 0.73 -0.62
N GLN A 145 6.93 0.58 0.69
CA GLN A 145 7.51 -0.52 1.48
C GLN A 145 7.07 -1.88 0.96
N PHE A 146 5.78 -2.04 0.62
CA PHE A 146 5.27 -3.26 0.00
C PHE A 146 6.03 -3.63 -1.29
N MET A 147 6.29 -2.66 -2.17
CA MET A 147 7.03 -2.91 -3.41
C MET A 147 8.47 -3.37 -3.18
N LEU A 148 9.14 -2.88 -2.14
CA LEU A 148 10.49 -3.32 -1.76
C LEU A 148 10.46 -4.73 -1.17
N VAL A 149 9.49 -5.01 -0.29
CA VAL A 149 9.28 -6.33 0.30
C VAL A 149 8.93 -7.36 -0.78
N ALA A 150 8.04 -7.02 -1.72
CA ALA A 150 7.71 -7.90 -2.84
C ALA A 150 8.97 -8.30 -3.61
N ARG A 151 9.89 -7.36 -3.83
CA ARG A 151 11.15 -7.63 -4.49
C ARG A 151 12.08 -8.51 -3.65
N GLU A 152 12.14 -8.34 -2.32
CA GLU A 152 12.84 -9.25 -1.40
C GLU A 152 12.35 -10.70 -1.57
N HIS A 153 11.03 -10.88 -1.75
CA HIS A 153 10.40 -12.17 -2.03
C HIS A 153 10.58 -12.65 -3.49
N GLY A 154 11.31 -11.86 -4.31
CA GLY A 154 11.60 -12.19 -5.70
C GLY A 154 10.42 -11.97 -6.66
N TYR A 155 9.46 -11.14 -6.28
CA TYR A 155 8.40 -10.64 -7.16
C TYR A 155 8.73 -9.25 -7.69
N GLU A 156 8.19 -8.91 -8.84
CA GLU A 156 8.23 -7.57 -9.40
C GLU A 156 6.87 -6.91 -9.31
N THR A 157 6.84 -5.58 -9.37
CA THR A 157 5.62 -4.81 -9.17
C THR A 157 5.45 -3.71 -10.21
N ASN A 158 4.21 -3.24 -10.36
CA ASN A 158 3.88 -2.02 -11.11
C ASN A 158 2.87 -1.20 -10.33
N PRO A 159 3.25 -0.03 -9.78
CA PRO A 159 2.29 0.89 -9.19
C PRO A 159 1.49 1.59 -10.29
N ILE A 160 0.17 1.60 -10.15
CA ILE A 160 -0.81 2.12 -11.11
C ILE A 160 -1.60 3.23 -10.44
N GLY A 161 -1.53 4.45 -11.01
CA GLY A 161 -2.32 5.59 -10.58
C GLY A 161 -3.49 5.92 -11.52
N GLY A 162 -3.47 5.37 -12.75
CA GLY A 162 -4.51 5.55 -13.77
C GLY A 162 -5.56 4.44 -13.71
N PHE A 163 -6.65 4.68 -12.97
CA PHE A 163 -7.80 3.79 -12.85
C PHE A 163 -9.06 4.61 -12.51
N ASN A 164 -10.24 4.02 -12.64
CA ASN A 164 -11.49 4.66 -12.23
C ASN A 164 -11.57 4.71 -10.70
N ARG A 165 -11.39 5.92 -10.14
CA ARG A 165 -11.37 6.15 -8.69
C ARG A 165 -12.76 6.22 -8.09
N GLU A 166 -13.77 6.54 -8.88
CA GLU A 166 -15.15 6.76 -8.39
C GLU A 166 -15.83 5.43 -8.06
N ASP A 167 -15.66 4.43 -8.91
CA ASP A 167 -16.40 3.18 -8.80
C ASP A 167 -15.64 2.08 -8.05
N ILE A 168 -14.29 2.12 -8.01
CA ILE A 168 -13.46 1.00 -7.56
C ILE A 168 -13.76 0.55 -6.12
N ALA A 169 -14.09 1.45 -5.20
CA ALA A 169 -14.41 1.09 -3.82
C ALA A 169 -15.71 0.27 -3.79
N ALA A 170 -16.77 0.75 -4.42
CA ALA A 170 -18.07 0.10 -4.47
C ALA A 170 -17.99 -1.25 -5.20
N ASP A 171 -17.30 -1.32 -6.34
CA ASP A 171 -17.15 -2.55 -7.13
C ASP A 171 -16.34 -3.63 -6.41
N LEU A 172 -15.47 -3.23 -5.47
CA LEU A 172 -14.76 -4.16 -4.57
C LEU A 172 -15.47 -4.38 -3.23
N GLY A 173 -16.72 -3.91 -3.08
CA GLY A 173 -17.55 -4.13 -1.89
C GLY A 173 -17.18 -3.29 -0.67
N LEU A 174 -16.49 -2.17 -0.88
CA LEU A 174 -16.16 -1.20 0.17
C LEU A 174 -17.11 0.01 0.11
N ASP A 175 -17.30 0.65 1.27
CA ASP A 175 -18.03 1.90 1.37
C ASP A 175 -17.21 3.05 0.77
N PRO A 176 -17.64 3.67 -0.36
CA PRO A 176 -16.90 4.73 -1.02
C PRO A 176 -16.85 6.04 -0.22
N GLU A 177 -17.75 6.25 0.74
CA GLU A 177 -17.72 7.42 1.63
C GLU A 177 -16.59 7.31 2.67
N ARG A 178 -16.20 6.08 3.02
CA ARG A 178 -15.15 5.79 4.00
C ARG A 178 -13.79 5.47 3.36
N TYR A 179 -13.77 4.69 2.28
CA TYR A 179 -12.54 4.16 1.70
C TYR A 179 -12.16 4.86 0.40
N VAL A 180 -11.12 5.67 0.45
CA VAL A 180 -10.61 6.44 -0.69
C VAL A 180 -9.46 5.70 -1.36
N PRO A 181 -9.52 5.41 -2.67
CA PRO A 181 -8.46 4.65 -3.34
C PRO A 181 -7.19 5.48 -3.52
N VAL A 182 -6.04 4.88 -3.18
CA VAL A 182 -4.70 5.48 -3.28
C VAL A 182 -4.03 5.09 -4.59
N MET A 183 -3.77 3.80 -4.74
CA MET A 183 -3.15 3.20 -5.93
C MET A 183 -3.45 1.71 -6.03
N ILE A 184 -3.19 1.15 -7.20
CA ILE A 184 -3.16 -0.30 -7.41
C ILE A 184 -1.72 -0.72 -7.64
N ILE A 185 -1.31 -1.86 -7.07
CA ILE A 185 0.00 -2.46 -7.32
C ILE A 185 -0.23 -3.83 -7.95
N ALA A 186 0.12 -3.96 -9.24
CA ALA A 186 0.22 -5.27 -9.86
C ALA A 186 1.49 -5.98 -9.34
N ILE A 187 1.39 -7.26 -9.00
CA ILE A 187 2.50 -8.06 -8.46
C ILE A 187 2.54 -9.44 -9.12
N GLY A 188 3.76 -9.94 -9.38
CA GLY A 188 4.01 -11.27 -9.94
C GLY A 188 5.47 -11.49 -10.31
N LYS A 189 5.78 -12.62 -10.94
CA LYS A 189 7.11 -12.82 -11.56
C LYS A 189 7.13 -12.11 -12.91
N ALA A 190 8.21 -11.42 -13.21
CA ALA A 190 8.36 -10.71 -14.48
C ALA A 190 8.49 -11.69 -15.65
N ALA A 191 7.68 -11.53 -16.70
CA ALA A 191 7.86 -12.20 -17.99
C ALA A 191 8.70 -11.34 -18.96
N GLU A 192 8.84 -10.05 -18.69
CA GLU A 192 9.73 -9.12 -19.39
C GLU A 192 10.47 -8.26 -18.35
N GLU A 193 11.72 -7.93 -18.64
CA GLU A 193 12.48 -7.01 -17.79
C GLU A 193 11.83 -5.63 -17.73
N GLY A 194 11.81 -5.03 -16.55
CA GLY A 194 11.38 -3.65 -16.37
C GLY A 194 12.35 -2.68 -17.05
N ARG A 195 11.81 -1.66 -17.72
CA ARG A 195 12.63 -0.68 -18.43
C ARG A 195 13.38 0.22 -17.44
N PRO A 196 14.66 0.53 -17.69
CA PRO A 196 15.37 1.52 -16.91
C PRO A 196 14.74 2.91 -17.08
N THR A 197 14.83 3.72 -16.05
CA THR A 197 14.30 5.10 -16.03
C THR A 197 15.36 6.07 -15.53
N SER A 198 15.42 7.26 -16.14
CA SER A 198 16.29 8.34 -15.66
C SER A 198 15.71 9.03 -14.42
N ARG A 199 16.58 9.75 -13.71
CA ARG A 199 16.23 10.64 -12.61
C ARG A 199 16.88 12.01 -12.86
N LEU A 200 16.30 13.03 -12.28
CA LEU A 200 16.97 14.32 -12.22
C LEU A 200 18.18 14.22 -11.30
N ASP A 201 19.22 15.02 -11.59
CA ASP A 201 20.37 15.13 -10.72
C ASP A 201 19.97 15.69 -9.36
N VAL A 202 20.65 15.23 -8.30
CA VAL A 202 20.32 15.58 -6.92
C VAL A 202 20.38 17.09 -6.69
N GLU A 203 21.33 17.78 -7.34
CA GLU A 203 21.54 19.23 -7.27
C GLU A 203 20.33 20.03 -7.76
N ARG A 204 19.45 19.42 -8.58
CA ARG A 204 18.23 20.08 -9.09
C ARG A 204 17.04 19.96 -8.14
N ILE A 205 17.08 19.06 -7.18
CA ILE A 205 15.96 18.75 -6.28
C ILE A 205 16.29 18.97 -4.80
N VAL A 206 17.55 19.29 -4.47
CA VAL A 206 18.00 19.54 -3.09
C VAL A 206 18.39 20.99 -2.93
N GLN A 207 18.00 21.57 -1.82
CA GLN A 207 18.47 22.90 -1.36
C GLN A 207 18.96 22.77 0.08
N TYR A 208 20.18 23.22 0.33
CA TYR A 208 20.76 23.32 1.68
C TYR A 208 20.59 24.76 2.19
N ARG A 209 20.17 24.89 3.44
CA ARG A 209 19.97 26.18 4.11
C ARG A 209 20.50 26.11 5.54
#